data_d9559f6bc8375c0b31543c7524b17558
#
_entry.id   d9559f6bc8375c0b31543c7524b17558
#
_cell.length_a   1.000
_cell.length_b   1.000
_cell.length_c   1.000
_cell.angle_alpha   90.00
_cell.angle_beta   90.00
_cell.angle_gamma   90.00
#
_symmetry.space_group_name_H-M   'P 1'
#
loop_
_entity.id
_entity.type
_entity.pdbx_description
1 polymer ?
#
loop_
_entity_poly.entity_id
_entity_poly.type
_entity_poly.pdbx_seq_one_letter_code
_entity_poly.pdbx_strand_id
1 'polypeptide(L)'
;PEDVWTKVEEELGELREAISSGSPEEVEGEFGDFLFSVINAARKYKVNPDNALEATNRKFIRRFTYVEQRSKELGFSSLKEMTLGQMDELWDEAKAHGL
;
A
#
# COMPACT_ATOMS: atom_id res chain seq x y z
N PRO A 1 -0.65 24.33 -18.47
CA PRO A 1 0.04 23.85 -17.29
C PRO A 1 0.08 22.32 -17.28
N GLU A 2 1.17 21.79 -16.82
CA GLU A 2 1.34 20.37 -16.78
C GLU A 2 0.45 19.76 -15.68
N ASP A 3 -0.28 18.73 -16.03
CA ASP A 3 -1.10 18.03 -15.06
C ASP A 3 -0.22 17.22 -14.10
N VAL A 4 -0.51 17.27 -12.81
CA VAL A 4 0.24 16.50 -11.83
C VAL A 4 0.17 15.00 -12.11
N TRP A 5 -0.92 14.53 -12.70
CA TRP A 5 -1.07 13.12 -13.05
C TRP A 5 -0.17 12.70 -14.21
N THR A 6 0.10 13.62 -15.14
CA THR A 6 1.08 13.38 -16.22
C THR A 6 2.44 13.05 -15.61
N LYS A 7 2.83 13.82 -14.59
CA LYS A 7 4.11 13.59 -13.91
C LYS A 7 4.13 12.24 -13.16
N VAL A 8 3.03 11.90 -12.50
CA VAL A 8 2.91 10.60 -11.82
C VAL A 8 3.08 9.46 -12.82
N GLU A 9 2.44 9.56 -13.98
CA GLU A 9 2.53 8.55 -15.03
C GLU A 9 3.95 8.45 -15.61
N GLU A 10 4.63 9.58 -15.82
CA GLU A 10 6.00 9.60 -16.27
C GLU A 10 6.92 8.87 -15.27
N GLU A 11 6.79 9.20 -13.99
CA GLU A 11 7.64 8.60 -12.97
C GLU A 11 7.34 7.11 -12.81
N LEU A 12 6.08 6.70 -12.96
CA LEU A 12 5.73 5.28 -12.97
C LEU A 12 6.41 4.55 -14.12
N GLY A 13 6.42 5.15 -15.32
CA GLY A 13 7.09 4.58 -16.47
C GLY A 13 8.58 4.41 -16.26
N GLU A 14 9.25 5.42 -15.71
CA GLU A 14 10.67 5.38 -15.40
C GLU A 14 10.98 4.32 -14.34
N LEU A 15 10.12 4.19 -13.33
CA LEU A 15 10.27 3.15 -12.30
C LEU A 15 10.18 1.75 -12.91
N ARG A 16 9.19 1.51 -13.77
CA ARG A 16 9.03 0.22 -14.45
C ARG A 16 10.24 -0.12 -15.31
N GLU A 17 10.77 0.88 -16.01
CA GLU A 17 11.95 0.70 -16.84
C GLU A 17 13.17 0.36 -15.98
N ALA A 18 13.36 1.05 -14.86
CA ALA A 18 14.44 0.77 -13.94
C ALA A 18 14.35 -0.65 -13.36
N ILE A 19 13.14 -1.10 -13.02
CA ILE A 19 12.92 -2.46 -12.49
C ILE A 19 13.33 -3.52 -13.52
N SER A 20 13.08 -3.27 -14.81
CA SER A 20 13.38 -4.25 -15.86
C SER A 20 14.85 -4.28 -16.26
N SER A 21 15.60 -3.19 -16.09
CA SER A 21 16.95 -3.10 -16.64
C SER A 21 17.98 -2.36 -15.78
N GLY A 22 17.53 -1.76 -14.67
CA GLY A 22 18.39 -0.94 -13.84
C GLY A 22 19.04 -1.69 -12.67
N SER A 23 19.96 -1.01 -12.01
CA SER A 23 20.58 -1.50 -10.79
C SER A 23 19.65 -1.28 -9.59
N PRO A 24 19.90 -1.96 -8.44
CA PRO A 24 19.13 -1.70 -7.23
C PRO A 24 19.10 -0.24 -6.82
N GLU A 25 20.21 0.49 -7.00
CA GLU A 25 20.28 1.91 -6.67
C GLU A 25 19.39 2.76 -7.57
N GLU A 26 19.34 2.42 -8.85
CA GLU A 26 18.46 3.10 -9.79
C GLU A 26 16.99 2.86 -9.45
N VAL A 27 16.65 1.62 -9.10
CA VAL A 27 15.28 1.27 -8.68
C VAL A 27 14.90 2.06 -7.44
N GLU A 28 15.77 2.13 -6.44
CA GLU A 28 15.52 2.90 -5.22
C GLU A 28 15.27 4.38 -5.54
N GLY A 29 16.11 4.97 -6.38
CA GLY A 29 15.96 6.37 -6.79
C GLY A 29 14.65 6.63 -7.50
N GLU A 30 14.26 5.73 -8.40
CA GLU A 30 13.00 5.88 -9.13
C GLU A 30 11.78 5.67 -8.24
N PHE A 31 11.85 4.81 -7.24
CA PHE A 31 10.79 4.73 -6.22
C PHE A 31 10.65 6.04 -5.48
N GLY A 32 11.76 6.67 -5.09
CA GLY A 32 11.74 7.97 -4.44
C GLY A 32 11.08 9.04 -5.29
N ASP A 33 11.46 9.10 -6.56
CA ASP A 33 10.90 10.07 -7.51
C ASP A 33 9.40 9.83 -7.73
N PHE A 34 8.99 8.57 -7.83
CA PHE A 34 7.58 8.23 -7.97
C PHE A 34 6.78 8.67 -6.73
N LEU A 35 7.26 8.34 -5.53
CA LEU A 35 6.61 8.75 -4.28
C LEU A 35 6.51 10.27 -4.19
N PHE A 36 7.55 10.99 -4.58
CA PHE A 36 7.54 12.45 -4.60
C PHE A 36 6.45 12.99 -5.51
N SER A 37 6.29 12.40 -6.69
CA SER A 37 5.26 12.83 -7.64
C SER A 37 3.85 12.59 -7.09
N VAL A 38 3.64 11.49 -6.38
CA VAL A 38 2.35 11.17 -5.73
C VAL A 38 2.07 12.19 -4.61
N ILE A 39 3.07 12.52 -3.82
CA ILE A 39 2.95 13.53 -2.76
C ILE A 39 2.54 14.88 -3.35
N ASN A 40 3.16 15.29 -4.46
CA ASN A 40 2.79 16.52 -5.14
C ASN A 40 1.35 16.48 -5.67
N ALA A 41 0.91 15.33 -6.19
CA ALA A 41 -0.46 15.16 -6.62
C ALA A 41 -1.43 15.34 -5.44
N ALA A 42 -1.13 14.77 -4.29
CA ALA A 42 -1.96 14.92 -3.09
C ALA A 42 -2.08 16.39 -2.69
N ARG A 43 -0.99 17.13 -2.75
CA ARG A 43 -0.98 18.57 -2.41
C ARG A 43 -1.90 19.40 -3.30
N LYS A 44 -1.99 19.04 -4.58
CA LYS A 44 -2.90 19.72 -5.51
C LYS A 44 -4.34 19.68 -5.01
N TYR A 45 -4.72 18.58 -4.37
CA TYR A 45 -6.07 18.39 -3.83
C TYR A 45 -6.17 18.82 -2.37
N LYS A 46 -5.16 19.51 -1.85
CA LYS A 46 -5.10 19.97 -0.45
C LYS A 46 -5.17 18.82 0.56
N VAL A 47 -4.65 17.67 0.17
CA VAL A 47 -4.55 16.51 1.03
C VAL A 47 -3.17 16.50 1.67
N ASN A 48 -3.12 16.30 2.99
CA ASN A 48 -1.86 16.08 3.69
C ASN A 48 -1.47 14.62 3.50
N PRO A 49 -0.40 14.32 2.75
CA PRO A 49 -0.05 12.93 2.45
C PRO A 49 0.34 12.11 3.68
N ASP A 50 0.97 12.74 4.68
CA ASP A 50 1.34 12.06 5.91
C ASP A 50 0.11 11.61 6.68
N ASN A 51 -0.88 12.49 6.79
CA ASN A 51 -2.14 12.17 7.48
C ASN A 51 -2.92 11.09 6.73
N ALA A 52 -2.93 11.16 5.40
CA ALA A 52 -3.62 10.17 4.58
C ALA A 52 -2.97 8.78 4.77
N LEU A 53 -1.65 8.72 4.73
CA LEU A 53 -0.93 7.45 4.90
C LEU A 53 -1.11 6.92 6.33
N GLU A 54 -1.05 7.79 7.33
CA GLU A 54 -1.24 7.38 8.73
C GLU A 54 -2.62 6.76 8.94
N ALA A 55 -3.67 7.37 8.36
CA ALA A 55 -5.03 6.83 8.45
C ALA A 55 -5.10 5.42 7.82
N THR A 56 -4.44 5.24 6.68
CA THR A 56 -4.37 3.93 6.02
C THR A 56 -3.61 2.92 6.87
N ASN A 57 -2.50 3.33 7.48
CA ASN A 57 -1.71 2.45 8.35
C ASN A 57 -2.52 2.00 9.56
N ARG A 58 -3.28 2.90 10.18
CA ARG A 58 -4.15 2.55 11.32
C ARG A 58 -5.25 1.57 10.90
N LYS A 59 -5.83 1.78 9.73
CA LYS A 59 -6.84 0.89 9.18
C LYS A 59 -6.24 -0.50 8.93
N PHE A 60 -5.05 -0.55 8.36
CA PHE A 60 -4.34 -1.80 8.13
C PHE A 60 -4.10 -2.55 9.43
N ILE A 61 -3.62 -1.86 10.47
CA ILE A 61 -3.37 -2.46 11.78
C ILE A 61 -4.67 -3.04 12.37
N ARG A 62 -5.77 -2.31 12.30
CA ARG A 62 -7.06 -2.81 12.80
C ARG A 62 -7.50 -4.08 12.10
N ARG A 63 -7.38 -4.10 10.76
CA ARG A 63 -7.75 -5.28 9.97
C ARG A 63 -6.82 -6.45 10.25
N PHE A 64 -5.53 -6.19 10.34
CA PHE A 64 -4.54 -7.24 10.62
C PHE A 64 -4.76 -7.85 12.01
N THR A 65 -5.04 -7.03 13.02
CA THR A 65 -5.35 -7.49 14.35
C THR A 65 -6.60 -8.38 14.37
N TYR A 66 -7.62 -7.99 13.60
CA TYR A 66 -8.82 -8.80 13.44
C TYR A 66 -8.49 -10.15 12.82
N VAL A 67 -7.70 -10.17 11.75
CA VAL A 67 -7.29 -11.42 11.09
C VAL A 67 -6.54 -12.33 12.07
N GLU A 68 -5.61 -11.77 12.84
CA GLU A 68 -4.86 -12.54 13.84
C GLU A 68 -5.78 -13.18 14.87
N GLN A 69 -6.72 -12.40 15.39
CA GLN A 69 -7.65 -12.89 16.41
C GLN A 69 -8.58 -13.96 15.85
N ARG A 70 -9.15 -13.72 14.66
CA ARG A 70 -10.03 -14.70 14.01
C ARG A 70 -9.31 -16.00 13.67
N SER A 71 -8.04 -15.89 13.25
CA SER A 71 -7.27 -17.09 12.94
C SER A 71 -7.12 -17.99 14.17
N LYS A 72 -6.91 -17.40 15.34
CA LYS A 72 -6.85 -18.16 16.61
C LYS A 72 -8.17 -18.80 16.94
N GLU A 73 -9.28 -18.08 16.77
CA GLU A 73 -10.63 -18.61 16.99
C GLU A 73 -10.93 -19.80 16.07
N LEU A 74 -10.38 -19.80 14.87
CA LEU A 74 -10.54 -20.88 13.90
C LEU A 74 -9.58 -22.05 14.12
N GLY A 75 -8.70 -21.95 15.13
CA GLY A 75 -7.81 -23.05 15.50
C GLY A 75 -6.42 -23.01 14.89
N PHE A 76 -6.05 -21.94 14.20
CA PHE A 76 -4.70 -21.78 13.67
C PHE A 76 -3.77 -21.33 14.80
N SER A 77 -2.61 -21.96 14.91
CA SER A 77 -1.61 -21.55 15.91
C SER A 77 -0.74 -20.40 15.43
N SER A 78 -0.70 -20.16 14.10
CA SER A 78 0.09 -19.11 13.48
C SER A 78 -0.53 -18.73 12.14
N LEU A 79 -0.36 -17.48 11.73
CA LEU A 79 -0.78 -17.02 10.40
C LEU A 79 -0.08 -17.77 9.28
N LYS A 80 1.10 -18.34 9.56
CA LYS A 80 1.86 -19.13 8.59
C LYS A 80 1.14 -20.41 8.16
N GLU A 81 0.20 -20.89 8.99
CA GLU A 81 -0.59 -22.08 8.68
C GLU A 81 -1.73 -21.78 7.71
N MET A 82 -2.05 -20.51 7.51
CA MET A 82 -3.15 -20.09 6.65
C MET A 82 -2.70 -19.96 5.21
N THR A 83 -3.59 -20.33 4.28
CA THR A 83 -3.39 -20.04 2.88
C THR A 83 -3.67 -18.57 2.63
N LEU A 84 -3.17 -18.05 1.50
CA LEU A 84 -3.45 -16.67 1.10
C LEU A 84 -4.95 -16.44 0.96
N GLY A 85 -5.67 -17.42 0.39
CA GLY A 85 -7.14 -17.33 0.25
C GLY A 85 -7.85 -17.23 1.59
N GLN A 86 -7.41 -17.99 2.59
CA GLN A 86 -7.97 -17.92 3.93
C GLN A 86 -7.73 -16.54 4.57
N MET A 87 -6.53 -15.99 4.41
CA MET A 87 -6.22 -14.65 4.91
C MET A 87 -7.07 -13.59 4.22
N ASP A 88 -7.25 -13.70 2.90
CA ASP A 88 -8.09 -12.77 2.14
C ASP A 88 -9.55 -12.80 2.60
N GLU A 89 -10.09 -13.99 2.90
CA GLU A 89 -11.45 -14.12 3.42
C GLU A 89 -11.60 -13.39 4.76
N LEU A 90 -10.63 -13.54 5.65
CA LEU A 90 -10.67 -12.86 6.95
C LEU A 90 -10.47 -11.35 6.81
N TRP A 91 -9.67 -10.93 5.84
CA TRP A 91 -9.49 -9.52 5.54
C TRP A 91 -10.80 -8.89 5.05
N ASP A 92 -11.50 -9.58 4.15
CA ASP A 92 -12.78 -9.13 3.66
C ASP A 92 -13.84 -9.11 4.76
N GLU A 93 -13.80 -10.08 5.66
CA GLU A 93 -14.64 -10.13 6.85
C GLU A 93 -14.39 -8.89 7.73
N ALA A 94 -13.13 -8.52 7.93
CA ALA A 94 -12.77 -7.31 8.67
C ALA A 94 -13.39 -6.05 8.05
N LYS A 95 -13.30 -5.94 6.73
CA LYS A 95 -13.91 -4.82 6.00
C LYS A 95 -15.42 -4.78 6.20
N ALA A 96 -16.08 -5.93 6.16
CA ALA A 96 -17.52 -6.04 6.37
C ALA A 96 -17.94 -5.60 7.78
N HIS A 97 -17.05 -5.71 8.75
CA HIS A 97 -17.27 -5.22 10.11
C HIS A 97 -16.89 -3.74 10.30
N GLY A 98 -16.60 -3.04 9.23
CA GLY A 98 -16.28 -1.61 9.27
C GLY A 98 -14.85 -1.28 9.68
N LEU A 99 -13.97 -2.25 9.64
CA LEU A 99 -12.56 -2.06 10.03
C LEU A 99 -11.67 -1.63 8.87
#